data_c4499cc8758e1689a2a21fd45aecabff
#
_entry.id   c4499cc8758e1689a2a21fd45aecabff
#
_cell.length_a   1.000
_cell.length_b   1.000
_cell.length_c   1.000
_cell.angle_alpha   90.00
_cell.angle_beta   90.00
_cell.angle_gamma   90.00
#
_symmetry.space_group_name_H-M   'P 1'
#
loop_
_entity.id
_entity.type
_entity.pdbx_description
1 polymer ?
#
loop_
_entity_poly.entity_id
_entity_poly.type
_entity_poly.pdbx_seq_one_letter_code
_entity_poly.pdbx_strand_id
1 'polypeptide(L)'
;MAVMVLIAPAPDFTEELMWKQFPPVIRKAIKEKGEWMRPSEYSEAPYPITRALIEDGRKHLLLGGLIETGCPVRILQGVKDPDVPWRHAQELVARLARDDVVMTLVKDGDHRLSRPEDIDRLIAAVAEF
;
A
#
# COMPACT_ATOMS: atom_id res chain seq x y z
N MET A 1 1.91 23.50 10.39
CA MET A 1 1.21 22.30 10.84
C MET A 1 1.59 21.12 9.96
N ALA A 2 1.95 20.01 10.56
CA ALA A 2 2.23 18.79 9.80
C ALA A 2 0.95 18.14 9.32
N VAL A 3 0.93 17.66 8.09
CA VAL A 3 -0.15 16.87 7.50
C VAL A 3 0.45 15.72 6.72
N MET A 4 -0.32 14.68 6.51
CA MET A 4 0.10 13.51 5.74
C MET A 4 -0.90 13.27 4.61
N VAL A 5 -0.39 13.23 3.39
CA VAL A 5 -1.19 12.88 2.21
C VAL A 5 -0.62 11.61 1.62
N LEU A 6 -1.42 10.56 1.53
CA LEU A 6 -1.01 9.23 1.09
C LEU A 6 -1.75 8.86 -0.20
N ILE A 7 -1.02 8.32 -1.15
CA ILE A 7 -1.57 7.76 -2.38
C ILE A 7 -1.31 6.26 -2.36
N ALA A 8 -2.37 5.45 -2.46
CA ALA A 8 -2.29 3.99 -2.47
C ALA A 8 -1.41 3.45 -1.32
N PRO A 9 -1.66 3.82 -0.06
CA PRO A 9 -0.83 3.38 1.04
C PRO A 9 -0.89 1.87 1.21
N ALA A 10 0.27 1.25 1.40
CA ALA A 10 0.40 -0.19 1.49
C ALA A 10 1.11 -0.62 2.78
N PRO A 11 0.59 -0.28 3.98
CA PRO A 11 1.19 -0.78 5.21
C PRO A 11 1.17 -2.31 5.22
N ASP A 12 2.17 -2.92 5.83
CA ASP A 12 2.29 -4.38 5.94
C ASP A 12 2.27 -5.11 4.59
N PHE A 13 2.71 -4.45 3.50
CA PHE A 13 2.58 -5.00 2.14
C PHE A 13 3.31 -6.33 1.95
N THR A 14 4.43 -6.54 2.62
CA THR A 14 5.22 -7.77 2.49
C THR A 14 4.47 -8.99 3.04
N GLU A 15 3.73 -8.83 4.13
CA GLU A 15 2.94 -9.90 4.74
C GLU A 15 1.54 -10.00 4.10
N GLU A 16 0.82 -8.88 4.04
CA GLU A 16 -0.59 -8.86 3.67
C GLU A 16 -0.82 -8.95 2.15
N LEU A 17 0.02 -8.26 1.36
CA LEU A 17 -0.16 -8.17 -0.09
C LEU A 17 0.78 -9.08 -0.88
N MET A 18 1.81 -9.64 -0.25
CA MET A 18 2.74 -10.58 -0.86
C MET A 18 2.61 -11.96 -0.24
N TRP A 19 3.17 -12.18 0.93
CA TRP A 19 3.28 -13.52 1.52
C TRP A 19 1.96 -14.26 1.65
N LYS A 20 0.94 -13.63 2.21
CA LYS A 20 -0.38 -14.24 2.37
C LYS A 20 -1.08 -14.55 1.05
N GLN A 21 -0.76 -13.79 0.00
CA GLN A 21 -1.33 -13.97 -1.33
C GLN A 21 -0.58 -14.99 -2.18
N PHE A 22 0.65 -15.32 -1.83
CA PHE A 22 1.46 -16.26 -2.59
C PHE A 22 0.96 -17.69 -2.42
N PRO A 23 0.84 -18.47 -3.52
CA PRO A 23 0.53 -19.91 -3.43
C PRO A 23 1.68 -20.67 -2.76
N PRO A 24 1.41 -21.89 -2.23
CA PRO A 24 2.43 -22.67 -1.52
C PRO A 24 3.72 -22.92 -2.30
N VAL A 25 3.65 -23.09 -3.62
CA VAL A 25 4.83 -23.31 -4.47
C VAL A 25 5.77 -22.11 -4.46
N ILE A 26 5.24 -20.89 -4.45
CA ILE A 26 6.04 -19.67 -4.41
C ILE A 26 6.62 -19.47 -3.01
N ARG A 27 5.83 -19.69 -1.96
CA ARG A 27 6.33 -19.63 -0.58
C ARG A 27 7.47 -20.61 -0.33
N LYS A 28 7.35 -21.82 -0.88
CA LYS A 28 8.39 -22.85 -0.78
C LYS A 28 9.67 -22.40 -1.49
N ALA A 29 9.55 -21.84 -2.69
CA ALA A 29 10.70 -21.32 -3.43
C ALA A 29 11.45 -20.24 -2.65
N ILE A 30 10.73 -19.31 -2.03
CA ILE A 30 11.32 -18.25 -1.21
C ILE A 30 12.03 -18.85 0.02
N LYS A 31 11.40 -19.80 0.71
CA LYS A 31 11.98 -20.44 1.88
C LYS A 31 13.23 -21.25 1.58
N GLU A 32 13.22 -22.03 0.51
CA GLU A 32 14.31 -22.98 0.18
C GLU A 32 15.41 -22.35 -0.63
N LYS A 33 15.07 -21.49 -1.61
CA LYS A 33 16.03 -20.88 -2.53
C LYS A 33 16.41 -19.45 -2.13
N GLY A 34 15.72 -18.85 -1.18
CA GLY A 34 15.97 -17.49 -0.73
C GLY A 34 15.32 -16.41 -1.58
N GLU A 35 14.77 -16.74 -2.74
CA GLU A 35 14.10 -15.77 -3.63
C GLU A 35 13.17 -16.44 -4.62
N TRP A 36 12.28 -15.61 -5.18
CA TRP A 36 11.44 -15.95 -6.31
C TRP A 36 11.44 -14.77 -7.28
N MET A 37 11.59 -15.04 -8.56
CA MET A 37 11.59 -14.01 -9.60
C MET A 37 10.16 -13.72 -10.03
N ARG A 38 9.65 -12.55 -9.63
CA ARG A 38 8.29 -12.12 -9.94
C ARG A 38 8.24 -11.44 -11.31
N PRO A 39 7.33 -11.84 -12.23
CA PRO A 39 7.09 -11.09 -13.45
C PRO A 39 6.63 -9.67 -13.14
N SER A 40 7.18 -8.68 -13.87
CA SER A 40 6.81 -7.29 -13.69
C SER A 40 5.81 -6.83 -14.76
N GLU A 41 4.75 -6.11 -14.35
CA GLU A 41 3.82 -5.44 -15.25
C GLU A 41 4.39 -4.14 -15.81
N TYR A 42 5.43 -3.60 -15.16
CA TYR A 42 6.03 -2.30 -15.48
C TYR A 42 7.38 -2.40 -16.20
N SER A 43 7.92 -3.61 -16.33
CA SER A 43 9.21 -3.88 -16.94
C SER A 43 9.20 -5.26 -17.59
N GLU A 44 9.99 -5.46 -18.66
CA GLU A 44 10.18 -6.76 -19.29
C GLU A 44 10.95 -7.74 -18.41
N ALA A 45 11.86 -7.21 -17.56
CA ALA A 45 12.66 -8.03 -16.67
C ALA A 45 11.89 -8.36 -15.39
N PRO A 46 11.88 -9.63 -14.94
CA PRO A 46 11.33 -9.99 -13.64
C PRO A 46 12.21 -9.41 -12.52
N TYR A 47 11.66 -9.28 -11.34
CA TYR A 47 12.40 -8.78 -10.18
C TYR A 47 12.33 -9.78 -9.02
N PRO A 48 13.37 -9.86 -8.18
CA PRO A 48 13.40 -10.82 -7.09
C PRO A 48 12.51 -10.39 -5.91
N ILE A 49 11.75 -11.33 -5.38
CA ILE A 49 11.13 -11.24 -4.06
C ILE A 49 11.96 -12.14 -3.16
N THR A 50 12.69 -11.54 -2.23
CA THR A 50 13.64 -12.27 -1.39
C THR A 50 13.04 -12.68 -0.05
N ARG A 51 13.57 -13.76 0.53
CA ARG A 51 13.25 -14.14 1.89
C ARG A 51 13.61 -13.03 2.88
N ALA A 52 14.74 -12.35 2.65
CA ALA A 52 15.16 -11.23 3.50
C ALA A 52 14.13 -10.10 3.52
N LEU A 53 13.53 -9.74 2.37
CA LEU A 53 12.47 -8.74 2.28
C LEU A 53 11.27 -9.14 3.14
N ILE A 54 10.82 -10.39 3.01
CA ILE A 54 9.65 -10.88 3.75
C ILE A 54 9.94 -10.92 5.26
N GLU A 55 11.08 -11.45 5.68
CA GLU A 55 11.45 -11.54 7.08
C GLU A 55 11.67 -10.16 7.71
N ASP A 56 12.33 -9.25 7.01
CA ASP A 56 12.52 -7.89 7.49
C ASP A 56 11.18 -7.14 7.59
N GLY A 57 10.31 -7.30 6.61
CA GLY A 57 8.99 -6.67 6.63
C GLY A 57 8.16 -7.05 7.85
N ARG A 58 8.32 -8.26 8.38
CA ARG A 58 7.63 -8.70 9.60
C ARG A 58 8.02 -7.95 10.86
N LYS A 59 9.15 -7.26 10.84
CA LYS A 59 9.60 -6.41 11.95
C LYS A 59 8.94 -5.03 11.95
N HIS A 60 8.21 -4.68 10.90
CA HIS A 60 7.65 -3.35 10.67
C HIS A 60 6.14 -3.35 10.47
N LEU A 61 5.44 -4.37 11.00
CA LEU A 61 3.98 -4.48 10.87
C LEU A 61 3.28 -3.44 11.72
N LEU A 62 2.26 -2.79 11.14
CA LEU A 62 1.50 -1.71 11.77
C LEU A 62 0.02 -2.05 12.01
N LEU A 63 -0.58 -2.89 11.16
CA LEU A 63 -2.03 -3.12 11.17
C LEU A 63 -2.52 -3.98 12.34
N GLY A 64 -1.63 -4.49 13.17
CA GLY A 64 -1.99 -5.28 14.36
C GLY A 64 -2.51 -4.45 15.53
N GLY A 65 -2.46 -3.13 15.48
CA GLY A 65 -2.88 -2.25 16.56
C GLY A 65 -3.20 -0.85 16.07
N LEU A 66 -3.48 0.05 17.00
CA LEU A 66 -3.73 1.45 16.67
C LEU A 66 -2.47 2.14 16.13
N ILE A 67 -2.68 3.00 15.15
CA ILE A 67 -1.64 3.83 14.54
C ILE A 67 -1.98 5.29 14.87
N GLU A 68 -1.00 6.01 15.42
CA GLU A 68 -1.14 7.43 15.73
C GLU A 68 -0.08 8.22 14.97
N THR A 69 -0.52 9.12 14.09
CA THR A 69 0.39 10.00 13.35
C THR A 69 0.56 11.36 14.01
N GLY A 70 -0.40 11.75 14.82
CA GLY A 70 -0.42 13.07 15.46
C GLY A 70 -0.70 14.21 14.49
N CYS A 71 -1.22 13.93 13.31
CA CYS A 71 -1.52 14.93 12.29
C CYS A 71 -2.73 14.51 11.46
N PRO A 72 -3.37 15.45 10.74
CA PRO A 72 -4.40 15.11 9.78
C PRO A 72 -3.85 14.22 8.65
N VAL A 73 -4.64 13.24 8.22
CA VAL A 73 -4.27 12.29 7.15
C VAL A 73 -5.32 12.34 6.05
N ARG A 74 -4.86 12.49 4.82
CA ARG A 74 -5.70 12.40 3.63
C ARG A 74 -5.19 11.27 2.75
N ILE A 75 -6.09 10.38 2.35
CA ILE A 75 -5.75 9.19 1.57
C ILE A 75 -6.48 9.25 0.23
N LEU A 76 -5.75 9.05 -0.86
CA LEU A 76 -6.30 8.92 -2.20
C LEU A 76 -6.06 7.49 -2.69
N GLN A 77 -7.13 6.78 -3.04
CA GLN A 77 -7.06 5.38 -3.42
C GLN A 77 -7.90 5.10 -4.67
N GLY A 78 -7.25 4.52 -5.68
CA GLY A 78 -7.95 4.02 -6.87
C GLY A 78 -8.62 2.67 -6.59
N VAL A 79 -9.89 2.55 -6.98
CA VAL A 79 -10.64 1.30 -6.79
C VAL A 79 -10.16 0.20 -7.75
N LYS A 80 -9.63 0.59 -8.92
CA LYS A 80 -9.07 -0.34 -9.91
C LYS A 80 -7.57 -0.61 -9.73
N ASP A 81 -6.98 -0.19 -8.62
CA ASP A 81 -5.59 -0.48 -8.31
C ASP A 81 -5.37 -1.99 -8.21
N PRO A 82 -4.52 -2.60 -9.07
CA PRO A 82 -4.26 -4.03 -9.02
C PRO A 82 -3.22 -4.42 -7.96
N ASP A 83 -2.42 -3.45 -7.50
CA ASP A 83 -1.32 -3.70 -6.57
C ASP A 83 -1.76 -3.56 -5.11
N VAL A 84 -2.55 -2.53 -4.82
CA VAL A 84 -3.09 -2.26 -3.49
C VAL A 84 -4.61 -2.25 -3.54
N PRO A 85 -5.28 -3.30 -3.05
CA PRO A 85 -6.74 -3.29 -2.96
C PRO A 85 -7.23 -2.12 -2.10
N TRP A 86 -8.28 -1.43 -2.54
CA TRP A 86 -8.80 -0.29 -1.78
C TRP A 86 -9.24 -0.65 -0.36
N ARG A 87 -9.62 -1.91 -0.15
CA ARG A 87 -9.97 -2.42 1.20
C ARG A 87 -8.78 -2.47 2.13
N HIS A 88 -7.57 -2.63 1.59
CA HIS A 88 -6.35 -2.56 2.38
C HIS A 88 -6.11 -1.14 2.91
N ALA A 89 -6.35 -0.12 2.09
CA ALA A 89 -6.31 1.28 2.53
C ALA A 89 -7.40 1.56 3.58
N GLN A 90 -8.57 0.94 3.45
CA GLN A 90 -9.64 1.03 4.44
C GLN A 90 -9.23 0.47 5.81
N GLU A 91 -8.46 -0.62 5.83
CA GLU A 91 -7.89 -1.16 7.08
C GLU A 91 -6.98 -0.13 7.76
N LEU A 92 -6.16 0.58 6.99
CA LEU A 92 -5.34 1.66 7.54
C LEU A 92 -6.20 2.74 8.19
N VAL A 93 -7.28 3.18 7.53
CA VAL A 93 -8.23 4.15 8.09
C VAL A 93 -8.77 3.66 9.43
N ALA A 94 -9.14 2.39 9.52
CA ALA A 94 -9.66 1.80 10.75
C ALA A 94 -8.63 1.82 11.90
N ARG A 95 -7.34 1.71 11.58
CA ARG A 95 -6.26 1.76 12.58
C ARG A 95 -5.86 3.16 13.00
N LEU A 96 -6.14 4.17 12.17
CA LEU A 96 -5.89 5.59 12.47
C LEU A 96 -7.07 6.17 13.28
N ALA A 97 -7.41 5.54 14.39
CA ALA A 97 -8.67 5.77 15.09
C ALA A 97 -8.76 7.15 15.79
N ARG A 98 -7.65 7.81 16.04
CA ARG A 98 -7.60 9.09 16.75
C ARG A 98 -7.24 10.29 15.87
N ASP A 99 -6.85 10.04 14.63
CA ASP A 99 -6.44 11.08 13.72
C ASP A 99 -7.62 11.60 12.89
N ASP A 100 -7.50 12.81 12.38
CA ASP A 100 -8.43 13.36 11.39
C ASP A 100 -8.12 12.74 10.03
N VAL A 101 -8.89 11.75 9.63
CA VAL A 101 -8.64 10.96 8.42
C VAL A 101 -9.80 11.09 7.45
N VAL A 102 -9.46 11.45 6.20
CA VAL A 102 -10.41 11.40 5.09
C VAL A 102 -9.79 10.55 3.98
N MET A 103 -10.54 9.57 3.51
CA MET A 103 -10.16 8.74 2.37
C MET A 103 -11.07 9.04 1.18
N THR A 104 -10.45 9.34 0.04
CA THR A 104 -11.13 9.54 -1.23
C THR A 104 -10.92 8.31 -2.10
N LEU A 105 -12.02 7.64 -2.46
CA LEU A 105 -12.00 6.52 -3.40
C LEU A 105 -12.29 7.01 -4.81
N VAL A 106 -11.37 6.77 -5.72
CA VAL A 106 -11.52 7.10 -7.14
C VAL A 106 -11.95 5.83 -7.86
N LYS A 107 -13.21 5.75 -8.28
CA LYS A 107 -13.84 4.52 -8.78
C LYS A 107 -13.12 3.93 -9.98
N ASP A 108 -12.66 4.76 -10.89
CA ASP A 108 -11.94 4.36 -12.12
C ASP A 108 -10.43 4.62 -12.02
N GLY A 109 -9.93 4.90 -10.82
CA GLY A 109 -8.52 5.20 -10.58
C GLY A 109 -7.65 3.96 -10.49
N ASP A 110 -6.42 4.08 -10.98
CA ASP A 110 -5.38 3.06 -10.92
C ASP A 110 -4.47 3.23 -9.69
N HIS A 111 -3.33 2.53 -9.69
CA HIS A 111 -2.35 2.58 -8.61
C HIS A 111 -1.66 3.94 -8.50
N ARG A 112 -1.37 4.59 -9.62
CA ARG A 112 -0.57 5.81 -9.67
C ARG A 112 -1.37 7.09 -9.48
N LEU A 113 -2.67 7.07 -9.82
CA LEU A 113 -3.53 8.25 -9.79
C LEU A 113 -2.85 9.45 -10.46
N SER A 114 -2.40 9.25 -11.71
CA SER A 114 -1.57 10.22 -12.41
C SER A 114 -2.28 10.95 -13.56
N ARG A 115 -3.57 10.69 -13.75
CA ARG A 115 -4.38 11.45 -14.71
C ARG A 115 -4.51 12.91 -14.26
N PRO A 116 -4.77 13.87 -15.19
CA PRO A 116 -4.95 15.28 -14.80
C PRO A 116 -5.96 15.49 -13.67
N GLU A 117 -7.12 14.83 -13.71
CA GLU A 117 -8.14 14.91 -12.66
C GLU A 117 -7.67 14.31 -11.32
N ASP A 118 -6.82 13.28 -11.35
CA ASP A 118 -6.25 12.68 -10.15
C ASP A 118 -5.22 13.61 -9.51
N ILE A 119 -4.39 14.23 -10.32
CA ILE A 119 -3.40 15.22 -9.88
C ILE A 119 -4.10 16.43 -9.27
N ASP A 120 -5.20 16.88 -9.86
CA ASP A 120 -6.01 17.98 -9.32
C ASP A 120 -6.55 17.63 -7.92
N ARG A 121 -7.00 16.39 -7.71
CA ARG A 121 -7.43 15.92 -6.40
C ARG A 121 -6.29 15.91 -5.39
N LEU A 122 -5.09 15.49 -5.81
CA LEU A 122 -3.91 15.51 -4.96
C LEU A 122 -3.55 16.94 -4.54
N ILE A 123 -3.52 17.86 -5.49
CA ILE A 123 -3.25 19.27 -5.22
C ILE A 123 -4.28 19.85 -4.26
N ALA A 124 -5.56 19.54 -4.47
CA ALA A 124 -6.64 19.99 -3.59
C ALA A 124 -6.49 19.44 -2.17
N ALA A 125 -6.09 18.19 -2.02
CA ALA A 125 -5.87 17.58 -0.71
C ALA A 125 -4.72 18.26 0.05
N VAL A 126 -3.64 18.60 -0.64
CA VAL A 126 -2.52 19.34 -0.05
C VAL A 126 -2.92 20.77 0.27
N ALA A 127 -3.65 21.43 -0.63
CA ALA A 127 -4.07 22.83 -0.49
C ALA A 127 -5.15 23.04 0.59
N GLU A 128 -5.83 21.97 1.04
CA GLU A 128 -6.80 22.02 2.13
C GLU A 128 -6.18 22.58 3.43
N PHE A 129 -4.90 22.43 3.57
CA PHE A 129 -4.13 22.88 4.72
C PHE A 129 -3.22 24.08 4.35
#